data_c11e4ea2537fccd758d708b251e420dd
#
_entry.id   c11e4ea2537fccd758d708b251e420dd
#
_cell.length_a   1.000
_cell.length_b   1.000
_cell.length_c   1.000
_cell.angle_alpha   90.00
_cell.angle_beta   90.00
_cell.angle_gamma   90.00
#
_symmetry.space_group_name_H-M   'P 1'
#
loop_
_entity.id
_entity.type
_entity.pdbx_description
1 polymer ?
#
loop_
_entity_poly.entity_id
_entity_poly.type
_entity_poly.pdbx_seq_one_letter_code
_entity_poly.pdbx_strand_id
1 'polypeptide(L)'
;MLLAPRKTITPAILGVVFGALYAALSLVRFYRFDPSSWDNAIFEQGIMGYAHFGAPIVDLKGPGFNQLGDHFSPIIALVAPFYRVFPSAQTVLMAQAVLIAISVAVIAHVAIRRLGQIRGIAITIAYGLSFGIQSAVQSDFHEVAFAAPLLALAGAAYVDRDWPWVAWWTLPLMFVKEDMGITVAAIGAVLWLAGQRRRGAVLVTIGVVGMALVLFVVIPHFNPAGGWEYATKFGGDRSVLDVALDQPGRKLLTVVLTVGITGFLAMASPWIFLALPILAGRFVADKEYYWGTDWHYSLVLMPIVFIALIDAMNREHKHPWLRAYAAQGAAVALAFAAVMQLQSPLSVLGKPSTYDPNPRAVSAREAISLVPKGASVETDIGLMTHLVTDHKVYWLGTADNPRPDYVLFDTGSGLGSPVDAVAYAQGIHGGIWKLVLAKDGYTLAKSQ
;
A
#
# COMPACT_ATOMS: atom_id res chain seq x y z
N MET A 1 44.69 -9.45 -0.11
CA MET A 1 44.06 -9.73 -1.41
C MET A 1 42.56 -9.84 -1.19
N LEU A 2 41.84 -8.72 -1.20
CA LEU A 2 40.39 -8.66 -0.99
C LEU A 2 39.73 -9.15 -2.27
N LEU A 3 39.14 -10.33 -2.23
CA LEU A 3 38.29 -10.86 -3.31
C LEU A 3 37.18 -9.85 -3.57
N ALA A 4 37.17 -9.27 -4.77
CA ALA A 4 36.06 -8.44 -5.23
C ALA A 4 34.73 -9.22 -5.01
N PRO A 5 33.68 -8.60 -4.46
CA PRO A 5 32.44 -9.30 -4.21
C PRO A 5 31.91 -9.83 -5.55
N ARG A 6 31.81 -11.16 -5.69
CA ARG A 6 31.15 -11.77 -6.82
C ARG A 6 29.76 -11.15 -6.91
N LYS A 7 29.45 -10.51 -8.05
CA LYS A 7 28.09 -10.04 -8.34
C LYS A 7 27.19 -11.28 -8.31
N THR A 8 26.52 -11.53 -7.19
CA THR A 8 25.61 -12.67 -7.11
C THR A 8 24.29 -12.28 -7.74
N ILE A 9 23.77 -13.11 -8.62
CA ILE A 9 22.45 -12.95 -9.25
C ILE A 9 21.30 -13.19 -8.22
N THR A 10 21.62 -13.78 -7.06
CA THR A 10 20.67 -14.18 -6.02
C THR A 10 19.70 -13.06 -5.60
N PRO A 11 20.11 -11.80 -5.36
CA PRO A 11 19.17 -10.74 -5.03
C PRO A 11 18.11 -10.49 -6.10
N ALA A 12 18.50 -10.50 -7.36
CA ALA A 12 17.57 -10.32 -8.48
C ALA A 12 16.61 -11.51 -8.61
N ILE A 13 17.10 -12.73 -8.43
CA ILE A 13 16.23 -13.93 -8.45
C ILE A 13 15.20 -13.87 -7.33
N LEU A 14 15.59 -13.54 -6.10
CA LEU A 14 14.65 -13.41 -4.97
C LEU A 14 13.62 -12.31 -5.23
N GLY A 15 14.05 -11.15 -5.75
CA GLY A 15 13.13 -10.09 -6.16
C GLY A 15 12.11 -10.58 -7.19
N VAL A 16 12.57 -11.24 -8.27
CA VAL A 16 11.68 -11.77 -9.31
C VAL A 16 10.73 -12.83 -8.77
N VAL A 17 11.20 -13.75 -7.91
CA VAL A 17 10.34 -14.79 -7.31
C VAL A 17 9.22 -14.17 -6.47
N PHE A 18 9.54 -13.24 -5.58
CA PHE A 18 8.51 -12.58 -4.77
C PHE A 18 7.61 -11.67 -5.59
N GLY A 19 8.16 -10.96 -6.59
CA GLY A 19 7.35 -10.20 -7.54
C GLY A 19 6.35 -11.07 -8.29
N ALA A 20 6.78 -12.25 -8.77
CA ALA A 20 5.91 -13.19 -9.45
C ALA A 20 4.83 -13.78 -8.52
N LEU A 21 5.18 -14.10 -7.26
CA LEU A 21 4.21 -14.59 -6.26
C LEU A 21 3.14 -13.52 -5.98
N TYR A 22 3.53 -12.26 -5.80
CA TYR A 22 2.59 -11.18 -5.52
C TYR A 22 1.79 -10.76 -6.76
N ALA A 23 2.38 -10.81 -7.94
CA ALA A 23 1.67 -10.66 -9.20
C ALA A 23 0.59 -11.76 -9.36
N ALA A 24 0.95 -13.02 -9.09
CA ALA A 24 0.00 -14.13 -9.13
C ALA A 24 -1.14 -13.95 -8.13
N LEU A 25 -0.84 -13.55 -6.89
CA LEU A 25 -1.86 -13.29 -5.86
C LEU A 25 -2.84 -12.20 -6.32
N SER A 26 -2.33 -11.06 -6.79
CA SER A 26 -3.17 -9.94 -7.26
C SER A 26 -4.02 -10.35 -8.46
N LEU A 27 -3.46 -11.06 -9.44
CA LEU A 27 -4.20 -11.49 -10.64
C LEU A 27 -5.25 -12.55 -10.32
N VAL A 28 -4.94 -13.53 -9.48
CA VAL A 28 -5.93 -14.54 -9.05
C VAL A 28 -7.11 -13.87 -8.38
N ARG A 29 -6.87 -12.95 -7.44
CA ARG A 29 -7.95 -12.20 -6.78
C ARG A 29 -8.75 -11.36 -7.77
N PHE A 30 -8.07 -10.62 -8.64
CA PHE A 30 -8.71 -9.83 -9.69
C PHE A 30 -9.64 -10.69 -10.56
N TYR A 31 -9.15 -11.80 -11.14
CA TYR A 31 -9.97 -12.64 -12.02
C TYR A 31 -11.09 -13.41 -11.31
N ARG A 32 -10.99 -13.55 -9.98
CA ARG A 32 -12.06 -14.12 -9.15
C ARG A 32 -13.09 -13.10 -8.71
N PHE A 33 -12.90 -11.83 -8.98
CA PHE A 33 -13.73 -10.73 -8.46
C PHE A 33 -13.73 -10.70 -6.92
N ASP A 34 -12.57 -10.85 -6.30
CA ASP A 34 -12.35 -10.78 -4.85
C ASP A 34 -11.74 -9.42 -4.46
N PRO A 35 -12.42 -8.28 -4.64
CA PRO A 35 -11.87 -6.96 -4.29
C PRO A 35 -11.77 -6.82 -2.78
N SER A 36 -10.80 -6.02 -2.32
CA SER A 36 -10.69 -5.68 -0.91
C SER A 36 -11.09 -4.23 -0.64
N SER A 37 -10.86 -3.35 -1.61
CA SER A 37 -11.11 -1.93 -1.46
C SER A 37 -11.41 -1.27 -2.82
N TRP A 38 -11.77 0.00 -2.79
CA TRP A 38 -11.95 0.84 -3.97
C TRP A 38 -10.63 1.48 -4.47
N ASP A 39 -9.53 1.31 -3.70
CA ASP A 39 -8.30 2.08 -3.91
C ASP A 39 -7.66 1.81 -5.26
N ASN A 40 -7.66 0.54 -5.74
CA ASN A 40 -7.11 0.26 -7.07
C ASN A 40 -7.81 1.07 -8.17
N ALA A 41 -9.13 1.19 -8.11
CA ALA A 41 -9.91 1.95 -9.10
C ALA A 41 -9.67 3.46 -8.98
N ILE A 42 -9.53 3.99 -7.76
CA ILE A 42 -9.19 5.39 -7.49
C ILE A 42 -7.83 5.72 -8.09
N PHE A 43 -6.81 4.91 -7.77
CA PHE A 43 -5.46 5.14 -8.29
C PHE A 43 -5.39 4.94 -9.81
N GLU A 44 -6.15 3.98 -10.36
CA GLU A 44 -6.24 3.79 -11.81
C GLU A 44 -6.78 5.03 -12.52
N GLN A 45 -7.87 5.65 -12.03
CA GLN A 45 -8.39 6.90 -12.60
C GLN A 45 -7.35 8.03 -12.55
N GLY A 46 -6.65 8.19 -11.43
CA GLY A 46 -5.58 9.18 -11.29
C GLY A 46 -4.41 8.93 -12.27
N ILE A 47 -3.96 7.68 -12.37
CA ILE A 47 -2.90 7.26 -13.31
C ILE A 47 -3.34 7.47 -14.77
N MET A 48 -4.60 7.17 -15.08
CA MET A 48 -5.20 7.40 -16.40
C MET A 48 -5.13 8.87 -16.78
N GLY A 49 -5.43 9.79 -15.86
CA GLY A 49 -5.27 11.24 -16.07
C GLY A 49 -3.84 11.58 -16.47
N TYR A 50 -2.85 11.13 -15.72
CA TYR A 50 -1.43 11.35 -16.04
C TYR A 50 -1.01 10.67 -17.35
N ALA A 51 -1.53 9.49 -17.68
CA ALA A 51 -1.24 8.78 -18.93
C ALA A 51 -1.71 9.56 -20.16
N HIS A 52 -2.72 10.40 -20.00
CA HIS A 52 -3.21 11.32 -21.07
C HIS A 52 -2.64 12.74 -20.95
N PHE A 53 -1.58 12.95 -20.13
CA PHE A 53 -0.96 14.25 -19.86
C PHE A 53 -1.91 15.28 -19.23
N GLY A 54 -2.95 14.81 -18.54
CA GLY A 54 -3.91 15.60 -17.81
C GLY A 54 -3.71 15.58 -16.30
N ALA A 55 -4.63 16.22 -15.58
CA ALA A 55 -4.70 16.15 -14.13
C ALA A 55 -5.20 14.77 -13.67
N PRO A 56 -4.83 14.31 -12.47
CA PRO A 56 -5.29 13.05 -11.91
C PRO A 56 -6.73 13.18 -11.39
N ILE A 57 -7.70 13.21 -12.30
CA ILE A 57 -9.11 13.31 -11.96
C ILE A 57 -9.65 11.94 -11.56
N VAL A 58 -10.38 11.89 -10.45
CA VAL A 58 -10.97 10.69 -9.85
C VAL A 58 -12.46 10.91 -9.63
N ASP A 59 -13.26 10.60 -10.65
CA ASP A 59 -14.72 10.74 -10.60
C ASP A 59 -15.37 9.83 -9.53
N LEU A 60 -14.70 8.77 -9.11
CA LEU A 60 -15.12 7.91 -7.98
C LEU A 60 -15.24 8.67 -6.65
N LYS A 61 -14.44 9.73 -6.45
CA LYS A 61 -14.48 10.58 -5.25
C LYS A 61 -15.38 11.80 -5.42
N GLY A 62 -15.88 12.02 -6.60
CA GLY A 62 -16.75 13.12 -6.98
C GLY A 62 -16.45 13.60 -8.40
N PRO A 63 -17.45 14.11 -9.13
CA PRO A 63 -17.27 14.55 -10.48
C PRO A 63 -16.18 15.61 -10.61
N GLY A 64 -15.13 15.33 -11.38
CA GLY A 64 -13.99 16.22 -11.58
C GLY A 64 -13.05 16.37 -10.38
N PHE A 65 -13.16 15.50 -9.36
CA PHE A 65 -12.32 15.56 -8.18
C PHE A 65 -10.84 15.32 -8.51
N ASN A 66 -9.96 16.22 -8.08
CA ASN A 66 -8.53 16.05 -8.27
C ASN A 66 -7.91 15.23 -7.12
N GLN A 67 -7.25 14.12 -7.44
CA GLN A 67 -6.60 13.23 -6.46
C GLN A 67 -5.63 13.96 -5.52
N LEU A 68 -4.95 15.02 -5.99
CA LEU A 68 -4.02 15.78 -5.15
C LEU A 68 -4.72 16.55 -4.03
N GLY A 69 -6.05 16.68 -4.08
CA GLY A 69 -6.88 17.27 -3.01
C GLY A 69 -7.31 16.26 -1.95
N ASP A 70 -7.09 14.96 -2.19
CA ASP A 70 -7.36 13.88 -1.22
C ASP A 70 -6.05 13.37 -0.62
N HIS A 71 -5.26 12.66 -1.45
CA HIS A 71 -3.93 12.17 -1.12
C HIS A 71 -2.89 12.80 -2.04
N PHE A 72 -1.91 13.47 -1.45
CA PHE A 72 -0.79 14.02 -2.21
C PHE A 72 0.17 12.89 -2.59
N SER A 73 -0.08 12.29 -3.74
CA SER A 73 0.68 11.14 -4.25
C SER A 73 1.14 11.29 -5.70
N PRO A 74 1.81 12.40 -6.09
CA PRO A 74 2.21 12.61 -7.49
C PRO A 74 3.17 11.54 -8.02
N ILE A 75 3.80 10.75 -7.17
CA ILE A 75 4.71 9.66 -7.55
C ILE A 75 4.02 8.58 -8.40
N ILE A 76 2.69 8.43 -8.29
CA ILE A 76 1.94 7.47 -9.11
C ILE A 76 2.03 7.78 -10.61
N ALA A 77 2.37 9.01 -10.98
CA ALA A 77 2.65 9.39 -12.37
C ALA A 77 3.76 8.54 -13.01
N LEU A 78 4.64 7.91 -12.23
CA LEU A 78 5.66 6.98 -12.73
C LEU A 78 5.05 5.70 -13.34
N VAL A 79 3.81 5.36 -13.00
CA VAL A 79 3.08 4.23 -13.60
C VAL A 79 2.46 4.62 -14.95
N ALA A 80 2.18 5.90 -15.17
CA ALA A 80 1.45 6.41 -16.34
C ALA A 80 2.05 6.01 -17.71
N PRO A 81 3.38 6.00 -17.94
CA PRO A 81 3.95 5.53 -19.20
C PRO A 81 3.62 4.06 -19.51
N PHE A 82 3.61 3.22 -18.48
CA PHE A 82 3.27 1.80 -18.62
C PHE A 82 1.77 1.62 -18.86
N TYR A 83 0.95 2.38 -18.13
CA TYR A 83 -0.51 2.38 -18.30
C TYR A 83 -0.90 2.86 -19.71
N ARG A 84 -0.18 3.84 -20.27
CA ARG A 84 -0.43 4.31 -21.64
C ARG A 84 -0.24 3.21 -22.70
N VAL A 85 0.69 2.30 -22.47
CA VAL A 85 0.97 1.16 -23.38
C VAL A 85 0.01 0.00 -23.10
N PHE A 86 -0.30 -0.24 -21.83
CA PHE A 86 -1.14 -1.35 -21.36
C PHE A 86 -2.25 -0.81 -20.44
N PRO A 87 -3.27 -0.10 -20.97
CA PRO A 87 -4.33 0.47 -20.16
C PRO A 87 -5.18 -0.64 -19.55
N SER A 88 -5.02 -0.87 -18.25
CA SER A 88 -5.77 -1.89 -17.51
C SER A 88 -5.54 -1.79 -16.00
N ALA A 89 -6.51 -2.22 -15.20
CA ALA A 89 -6.35 -2.37 -13.76
C ALA A 89 -5.18 -3.29 -13.39
N GLN A 90 -4.91 -4.33 -14.20
CA GLN A 90 -3.81 -5.24 -14.01
C GLN A 90 -2.45 -4.53 -14.09
N THR A 91 -2.29 -3.51 -14.93
CA THR A 91 -1.05 -2.72 -15.01
C THR A 91 -0.76 -2.04 -13.67
N VAL A 92 -1.78 -1.54 -12.99
CA VAL A 92 -1.64 -0.90 -11.67
C VAL A 92 -1.25 -1.93 -10.61
N LEU A 93 -1.91 -3.10 -10.61
CA LEU A 93 -1.57 -4.22 -9.72
C LEU A 93 -0.13 -4.73 -9.95
N MET A 94 0.29 -4.83 -11.22
CA MET A 94 1.66 -5.24 -11.56
C MET A 94 2.70 -4.21 -11.13
N ALA A 95 2.37 -2.91 -11.17
CA ALA A 95 3.26 -1.87 -10.65
C ALA A 95 3.58 -2.10 -9.17
N GLN A 96 2.59 -2.44 -8.34
CA GLN A 96 2.82 -2.81 -6.93
C GLN A 96 3.72 -4.03 -6.79
N ALA A 97 3.47 -5.09 -7.54
CA ALA A 97 4.28 -6.31 -7.50
C ALA A 97 5.75 -6.03 -7.89
N VAL A 98 5.99 -5.17 -8.88
CA VAL A 98 7.34 -4.74 -9.30
C VAL A 98 8.02 -3.91 -8.20
N LEU A 99 7.33 -2.98 -7.57
CA LEU A 99 7.87 -2.18 -6.47
C LEU A 99 8.28 -3.07 -5.28
N ILE A 100 7.47 -4.08 -4.95
CA ILE A 100 7.81 -5.08 -3.94
C ILE A 100 9.02 -5.91 -4.38
N ALA A 101 9.07 -6.36 -5.63
CA ALA A 101 10.21 -7.10 -6.17
C ALA A 101 11.53 -6.32 -6.03
N ILE A 102 11.52 -5.02 -6.35
CA ILE A 102 12.67 -4.13 -6.20
C ILE A 102 13.05 -4.04 -4.73
N SER A 103 12.09 -3.85 -3.83
CA SER A 103 12.35 -3.76 -2.40
C SER A 103 12.97 -5.04 -1.85
N VAL A 104 12.44 -6.23 -2.23
CA VAL A 104 13.00 -7.54 -1.87
C VAL A 104 14.43 -7.70 -2.39
N ALA A 105 14.70 -7.31 -3.65
CA ALA A 105 16.03 -7.38 -4.24
C ALA A 105 17.04 -6.49 -3.50
N VAL A 106 16.63 -5.29 -3.06
CA VAL A 106 17.48 -4.38 -2.28
C VAL A 106 17.77 -4.97 -0.89
N ILE A 107 16.76 -5.48 -0.18
CA ILE A 107 16.95 -6.14 1.12
C ILE A 107 17.87 -7.36 0.97
N ALA A 108 17.67 -8.19 -0.07
CA ALA A 108 18.54 -9.32 -0.39
C ALA A 108 20.00 -8.89 -0.60
N HIS A 109 20.20 -7.84 -1.39
CA HIS A 109 21.53 -7.34 -1.70
C HIS A 109 22.29 -6.90 -0.43
N VAL A 110 21.66 -6.08 0.40
CA VAL A 110 22.32 -5.58 1.62
C VAL A 110 22.51 -6.69 2.66
N ALA A 111 21.51 -7.58 2.84
CA ALA A 111 21.58 -8.66 3.80
C ALA A 111 22.66 -9.70 3.42
N ILE A 112 22.70 -10.14 2.15
CA ILE A 112 23.72 -11.08 1.66
C ILE A 112 25.11 -10.49 1.76
N ARG A 113 25.28 -9.23 1.38
CA ARG A 113 26.58 -8.55 1.42
C ARG A 113 27.10 -8.37 2.84
N ARG A 114 26.23 -8.08 3.82
CA ARG A 114 26.63 -7.80 5.21
C ARG A 114 26.69 -9.03 6.10
N LEU A 115 25.83 -10.01 5.86
CA LEU A 115 25.66 -11.15 6.78
C LEU A 115 26.02 -12.51 6.16
N GLY A 116 26.39 -12.52 4.87
CA GLY A 116 26.70 -13.72 4.11
C GLY A 116 25.45 -14.37 3.47
N GLN A 117 25.68 -15.31 2.56
CA GLN A 117 24.66 -15.88 1.67
C GLN A 117 23.48 -16.49 2.43
N ILE A 118 23.75 -17.40 3.39
CA ILE A 118 22.69 -18.17 4.08
C ILE A 118 21.80 -17.24 4.91
N ARG A 119 22.41 -16.40 5.77
CA ARG A 119 21.65 -15.47 6.62
C ARG A 119 20.91 -14.42 5.79
N GLY A 120 21.57 -13.91 4.73
CA GLY A 120 20.95 -12.94 3.83
C GLY A 120 19.74 -13.48 3.10
N ILE A 121 19.78 -14.72 2.60
CA ILE A 121 18.63 -15.38 1.96
C ILE A 121 17.51 -15.57 2.99
N ALA A 122 17.82 -16.08 4.19
CA ALA A 122 16.82 -16.30 5.24
C ALA A 122 16.08 -15.01 5.63
N ILE A 123 16.81 -13.90 5.83
CA ILE A 123 16.22 -12.58 6.10
C ILE A 123 15.36 -12.10 4.94
N THR A 124 15.82 -12.30 3.70
CA THR A 124 15.07 -11.88 2.50
C THR A 124 13.77 -12.67 2.36
N ILE A 125 13.80 -13.98 2.61
CA ILE A 125 12.58 -14.79 2.61
C ILE A 125 11.63 -14.32 3.71
N ALA A 126 12.14 -14.07 4.93
CA ALA A 126 11.32 -13.54 6.01
C ALA A 126 10.70 -12.17 5.68
N TYR A 127 11.47 -11.28 5.03
CA TYR A 127 10.98 -9.99 4.56
C TYR A 127 9.90 -10.17 3.50
N GLY A 128 10.18 -10.94 2.45
CA GLY A 128 9.23 -11.19 1.37
C GLY A 128 7.94 -11.85 1.85
N LEU A 129 7.99 -12.68 2.89
CA LEU A 129 6.83 -13.33 3.52
C LEU A 129 6.20 -12.51 4.65
N SER A 130 6.66 -11.28 4.90
CA SER A 130 6.17 -10.47 6.02
C SER A 130 4.69 -10.11 5.86
N PHE A 131 3.98 -10.06 6.99
CA PHE A 131 2.56 -9.75 7.00
C PHE A 131 2.23 -8.39 6.38
N GLY A 132 3.08 -7.37 6.61
CA GLY A 132 2.83 -6.02 6.08
C GLY A 132 2.89 -5.94 4.56
N ILE A 133 3.74 -6.75 3.89
CA ILE A 133 3.75 -6.86 2.43
C ILE A 133 2.49 -7.59 1.95
N GLN A 134 2.16 -8.71 2.58
CA GLN A 134 1.02 -9.53 2.17
C GLN A 134 -0.32 -8.83 2.34
N SER A 135 -0.53 -8.16 3.48
CA SER A 135 -1.74 -7.36 3.72
C SER A 135 -1.86 -6.19 2.74
N ALA A 136 -0.73 -5.56 2.38
CA ALA A 136 -0.74 -4.50 1.38
C ALA A 136 -1.15 -4.99 0.00
N VAL A 137 -0.65 -6.15 -0.44
CA VAL A 137 -1.05 -6.75 -1.72
C VAL A 137 -2.51 -7.20 -1.70
N GLN A 138 -2.99 -7.71 -0.57
CA GLN A 138 -4.39 -8.06 -0.39
C GLN A 138 -5.32 -6.85 -0.46
N SER A 139 -4.84 -5.67 -0.09
CA SER A 139 -5.58 -4.41 -0.17
C SER A 139 -5.54 -3.75 -1.55
N ASP A 140 -5.02 -4.45 -2.56
CA ASP A 140 -4.79 -3.99 -3.92
C ASP A 140 -3.72 -2.86 -4.00
N PHE A 141 -3.64 -2.11 -5.10
CA PHE A 141 -2.61 -1.08 -5.26
C PHE A 141 -2.83 0.11 -4.34
N HIS A 142 -1.73 0.54 -3.69
CA HIS A 142 -1.64 1.79 -2.95
C HIS A 142 -0.33 2.53 -3.25
N GLU A 143 -0.38 3.85 -3.20
CA GLU A 143 0.78 4.73 -3.44
C GLU A 143 1.97 4.43 -2.50
N VAL A 144 1.67 3.96 -1.28
CA VAL A 144 2.70 3.58 -0.29
C VAL A 144 3.57 2.40 -0.75
N ALA A 145 3.21 1.69 -1.81
CA ALA A 145 4.05 0.67 -2.42
C ALA A 145 5.39 1.26 -2.90
N PHE A 146 5.42 2.53 -3.33
CA PHE A 146 6.66 3.23 -3.68
C PHE A 146 7.58 3.46 -2.48
N ALA A 147 7.04 3.60 -1.27
CA ALA A 147 7.85 3.76 -0.07
C ALA A 147 8.70 2.51 0.23
N ALA A 148 8.23 1.30 -0.11
CA ALA A 148 8.95 0.07 0.21
C ALA A 148 10.35 0.01 -0.42
N PRO A 149 10.57 0.19 -1.74
CA PRO A 149 11.91 0.22 -2.32
C PRO A 149 12.71 1.46 -1.90
N LEU A 150 12.09 2.63 -1.71
CA LEU A 150 12.78 3.85 -1.29
C LEU A 150 13.35 3.71 0.13
N LEU A 151 12.58 3.19 1.07
CA LEU A 151 13.02 2.92 2.43
C LEU A 151 14.06 1.80 2.49
N ALA A 152 13.93 0.77 1.65
CA ALA A 152 14.94 -0.27 1.52
C ALA A 152 16.29 0.30 1.02
N LEU A 153 16.27 1.18 0.00
CA LEU A 153 17.45 1.83 -0.56
C LEU A 153 18.09 2.81 0.44
N ALA A 154 17.28 3.66 1.08
CA ALA A 154 17.77 4.57 2.14
C ALA A 154 18.36 3.78 3.30
N GLY A 155 17.70 2.68 3.71
CA GLY A 155 18.17 1.81 4.77
C GLY A 155 19.44 1.03 4.39
N ALA A 156 19.57 0.55 3.15
CA ALA A 156 20.79 -0.08 2.66
C ALA A 156 21.97 0.89 2.73
N ALA A 157 21.78 2.13 2.29
CA ALA A 157 22.77 3.20 2.40
C ALA A 157 23.10 3.53 3.87
N TYR A 158 22.10 3.48 4.78
CA TYR A 158 22.31 3.66 6.21
C TYR A 158 23.21 2.56 6.82
N VAL A 159 22.95 1.30 6.48
CA VAL A 159 23.80 0.16 6.91
C VAL A 159 25.23 0.32 6.39
N ASP A 160 25.40 0.90 5.20
CA ASP A 160 26.70 1.17 4.59
C ASP A 160 27.40 2.44 5.12
N ARG A 161 26.70 3.25 5.94
CA ARG A 161 27.16 4.57 6.37
C ARG A 161 27.37 5.55 5.20
N ASP A 162 26.68 5.33 4.10
CA ASP A 162 26.72 6.21 2.93
C ASP A 162 25.64 7.30 3.05
N TRP A 163 25.95 8.29 3.87
CA TRP A 163 25.02 9.34 4.29
C TRP A 163 24.43 10.18 3.15
N PRO A 164 25.19 10.51 2.06
CA PRO A 164 24.63 11.18 0.89
C PRO A 164 23.49 10.37 0.25
N TRP A 165 23.68 9.05 0.07
CA TRP A 165 22.69 8.20 -0.54
C TRP A 165 21.49 7.93 0.38
N VAL A 166 21.67 7.94 1.72
CA VAL A 166 20.54 7.95 2.64
C VAL A 166 19.64 9.14 2.35
N ALA A 167 20.22 10.36 2.29
CA ALA A 167 19.46 11.57 2.02
C ALA A 167 18.79 11.53 0.63
N TRP A 168 19.53 11.08 -0.38
CA TRP A 168 19.02 11.01 -1.77
C TRP A 168 17.77 10.12 -1.89
N TRP A 169 17.83 8.89 -1.34
CA TRP A 169 16.71 7.95 -1.40
C TRP A 169 15.55 8.32 -0.48
N THR A 170 15.79 9.18 0.50
CA THR A 170 14.76 9.68 1.41
C THR A 170 13.88 10.74 0.77
N LEU A 171 14.44 11.64 -0.06
CA LEU A 171 13.71 12.78 -0.61
C LEU A 171 12.48 12.41 -1.45
N PRO A 172 12.50 11.37 -2.31
CA PRO A 172 11.32 10.97 -3.07
C PRO A 172 10.12 10.53 -2.23
N LEU A 173 10.32 10.16 -0.94
CA LEU A 173 9.22 9.84 -0.03
C LEU A 173 8.22 11.00 0.12
N MET A 174 8.67 12.25 -0.04
CA MET A 174 7.81 13.44 0.00
C MET A 174 6.72 13.45 -1.07
N PHE A 175 6.88 12.66 -2.14
CA PHE A 175 5.94 12.56 -3.25
C PHE A 175 5.08 11.28 -3.21
N VAL A 176 5.29 10.43 -2.20
CA VAL A 176 4.54 9.17 -2.05
C VAL A 176 3.17 9.42 -1.41
N LYS A 177 3.16 10.15 -0.30
CA LYS A 177 1.95 10.49 0.44
C LYS A 177 2.19 11.71 1.34
N GLU A 178 1.14 12.44 1.64
CA GLU A 178 1.20 13.67 2.45
C GLU A 178 1.87 13.49 3.82
N ASP A 179 1.70 12.33 4.45
CA ASP A 179 2.24 12.02 5.78
C ASP A 179 3.69 11.49 5.77
N MET A 180 4.25 11.17 4.60
CA MET A 180 5.63 10.70 4.50
C MET A 180 6.66 11.74 4.91
N GLY A 181 6.30 13.02 4.98
CA GLY A 181 7.16 14.05 5.52
C GLY A 181 7.62 13.77 6.96
N ILE A 182 6.78 13.13 7.78
CA ILE A 182 7.16 12.71 9.14
C ILE A 182 8.23 11.60 9.12
N THR A 183 8.16 10.70 8.13
CA THR A 183 9.18 9.65 7.93
C THR A 183 10.49 10.26 7.47
N VAL A 184 10.46 11.23 6.56
CA VAL A 184 11.63 12.00 6.12
C VAL A 184 12.29 12.72 7.31
N ALA A 185 11.49 13.38 8.15
CA ALA A 185 11.97 14.04 9.36
C ALA A 185 12.58 13.03 10.37
N ALA A 186 11.96 11.87 10.55
CA ALA A 186 12.48 10.81 11.42
C ALA A 186 13.83 10.27 10.92
N ILE A 187 14.00 10.05 9.60
CA ILE A 187 15.30 9.69 9.00
C ILE A 187 16.32 10.80 9.26
N GLY A 188 15.92 12.06 9.12
CA GLY A 188 16.74 13.22 9.47
C GLY A 188 17.21 13.20 10.92
N ALA A 189 16.30 12.89 11.86
CA ALA A 189 16.65 12.76 13.29
C ALA A 189 17.63 11.61 13.54
N VAL A 190 17.46 10.45 12.90
CA VAL A 190 18.39 9.32 12.99
C VAL A 190 19.77 9.70 12.44
N LEU A 191 19.83 10.43 11.33
CA LEU A 191 21.10 10.95 10.79
C LEU A 191 21.76 11.97 11.75
N TRP A 192 20.97 12.84 12.38
CA TRP A 192 21.47 13.78 13.38
C TRP A 192 22.13 13.03 14.53
N LEU A 193 21.46 12.01 15.08
CA LEU A 193 21.99 11.16 16.13
C LEU A 193 23.24 10.38 15.70
N ALA A 194 23.36 10.04 14.41
CA ALA A 194 24.54 9.42 13.82
C ALA A 194 25.69 10.41 13.56
N GLY A 195 25.60 11.66 14.04
CA GLY A 195 26.64 12.69 13.89
C GLY A 195 26.56 13.48 12.57
N GLN A 196 25.60 13.17 11.68
CA GLN A 196 25.40 13.85 10.40
C GLN A 196 24.50 15.09 10.55
N ARG A 197 24.86 15.99 11.48
CA ARG A 197 23.98 17.10 11.93
C ARG A 197 23.42 17.95 10.81
N ARG A 198 24.25 18.37 9.83
CA ARG A 198 23.79 19.21 8.72
C ARG A 198 22.77 18.49 7.83
N ARG A 199 23.07 17.24 7.43
CA ARG A 199 22.16 16.44 6.62
C ARG A 199 20.88 16.11 7.37
N GLY A 200 21.02 15.75 8.65
CA GLY A 200 19.89 15.50 9.54
C GLY A 200 18.97 16.70 9.66
N ALA A 201 19.51 17.88 9.94
CA ALA A 201 18.74 19.12 10.03
C ALA A 201 18.00 19.44 8.71
N VAL A 202 18.69 19.31 7.57
CA VAL A 202 18.06 19.54 6.24
C VAL A 202 16.89 18.60 6.02
N LEU A 203 17.03 17.29 6.29
CA LEU A 203 15.92 16.34 6.11
C LEU A 203 14.77 16.59 7.10
N VAL A 204 15.06 16.94 8.36
CA VAL A 204 14.02 17.34 9.33
C VAL A 204 13.25 18.55 8.80
N THR A 205 13.97 19.59 8.33
CA THR A 205 13.33 20.80 7.79
C THR A 205 12.49 20.48 6.55
N ILE A 206 13.04 19.73 5.59
CA ILE A 206 12.30 19.34 4.37
C ILE A 206 11.05 18.52 4.74
N GLY A 207 11.20 17.54 5.63
CA GLY A 207 10.08 16.70 6.06
C GLY A 207 8.96 17.49 6.72
N VAL A 208 9.30 18.33 7.70
CA VAL A 208 8.31 19.12 8.46
C VAL A 208 7.70 20.22 7.60
N VAL A 209 8.53 21.04 6.95
CA VAL A 209 8.04 22.16 6.13
C VAL A 209 7.32 21.64 4.89
N GLY A 210 7.85 20.63 4.23
CA GLY A 210 7.22 20.04 3.05
C GLY A 210 5.86 19.42 3.38
N MET A 211 5.75 18.67 4.49
CA MET A 211 4.48 18.15 4.96
C MET A 211 3.49 19.26 5.28
N ALA A 212 3.93 20.33 5.97
CA ALA A 212 3.08 21.48 6.27
C ALA A 212 2.58 22.16 4.98
N LEU A 213 3.46 22.36 3.99
CA LEU A 213 3.06 22.91 2.69
C LEU A 213 2.03 22.03 1.99
N VAL A 214 2.22 20.71 2.02
CA VAL A 214 1.26 19.78 1.40
C VAL A 214 -0.09 19.85 2.11
N LEU A 215 -0.13 19.78 3.43
CA LEU A 215 -1.37 19.71 4.20
C LEU A 215 -2.14 21.06 4.22
N PHE A 216 -1.43 22.19 4.27
CA PHE A 216 -2.06 23.50 4.45
C PHE A 216 -2.16 24.34 3.19
N VAL A 217 -1.47 23.95 2.10
CA VAL A 217 -1.49 24.71 0.84
C VAL A 217 -1.92 23.82 -0.33
N VAL A 218 -1.22 22.71 -0.57
CA VAL A 218 -1.45 21.90 -1.79
C VAL A 218 -2.80 21.20 -1.75
N ILE A 219 -3.05 20.40 -0.69
CA ILE A 219 -4.31 19.67 -0.57
C ILE A 219 -5.51 20.62 -0.54
N PRO A 220 -5.55 21.69 0.27
CA PRO A 220 -6.66 22.64 0.26
C PRO A 220 -6.90 23.33 -1.10
N HIS A 221 -5.83 23.56 -1.87
CA HIS A 221 -5.95 24.14 -3.21
C HIS A 221 -6.70 23.24 -4.20
N PHE A 222 -6.50 21.92 -4.11
CA PHE A 222 -7.12 20.94 -5.02
C PHE A 222 -8.41 20.32 -4.44
N ASN A 223 -8.67 20.43 -3.15
CA ASN A 223 -9.85 19.89 -2.52
C ASN A 223 -11.02 20.88 -2.61
N PRO A 224 -12.19 20.51 -3.18
CA PRO A 224 -13.35 21.38 -3.28
C PRO A 224 -13.86 21.88 -1.92
N ALA A 225 -13.66 21.12 -0.83
CA ALA A 225 -14.02 21.53 0.54
C ALA A 225 -12.99 22.45 1.19
N GLY A 226 -11.87 22.76 0.51
CA GLY A 226 -10.84 23.71 0.98
C GLY A 226 -10.03 23.21 2.19
N GLY A 227 -10.01 21.91 2.45
CA GLY A 227 -9.31 21.35 3.61
C GLY A 227 -8.81 19.91 3.38
N TRP A 228 -8.03 19.42 4.33
CA TRP A 228 -7.62 18.02 4.34
C TRP A 228 -8.68 17.19 5.07
N GLU A 229 -9.40 16.35 4.32
CA GLU A 229 -10.51 15.54 4.83
C GLU A 229 -10.11 14.67 6.02
N TYR A 230 -8.89 14.16 6.02
CA TYR A 230 -8.37 13.29 7.09
C TYR A 230 -8.02 14.03 8.39
N ALA A 231 -8.03 15.36 8.41
CA ALA A 231 -7.83 16.12 9.65
C ALA A 231 -8.88 15.77 10.72
N THR A 232 -10.12 15.46 10.31
CA THR A 232 -11.19 15.04 11.20
C THR A 232 -10.93 13.70 11.87
N LYS A 233 -10.06 12.87 11.32
CA LYS A 233 -9.65 11.59 11.93
C LYS A 233 -8.74 11.78 13.16
N PHE A 234 -8.14 12.96 13.33
CA PHE A 234 -7.23 13.30 14.43
C PHE A 234 -7.87 14.27 15.46
N GLY A 235 -9.15 14.49 15.45
CA GLY A 235 -9.80 15.46 16.32
C GLY A 235 -11.32 15.49 16.13
N GLY A 236 -11.94 14.34 15.86
CA GLY A 236 -13.39 14.17 15.82
C GLY A 236 -14.03 14.36 17.20
N ASP A 237 -15.17 13.71 17.43
CA ASP A 237 -15.93 13.80 18.70
C ASP A 237 -15.18 13.20 19.90
N ARG A 238 -14.10 12.43 19.67
CA ARG A 238 -13.29 11.79 20.70
C ARG A 238 -11.95 12.50 20.90
N SER A 239 -11.50 12.61 22.16
CA SER A 239 -10.18 13.16 22.43
C SER A 239 -9.06 12.24 21.90
N VAL A 240 -7.92 12.83 21.52
CA VAL A 240 -6.73 12.07 21.08
C VAL A 240 -6.30 11.05 22.14
N LEU A 241 -6.45 11.36 23.42
CA LEU A 241 -6.11 10.47 24.51
C LEU A 241 -7.07 9.28 24.59
N ASP A 242 -8.38 9.52 24.44
CA ASP A 242 -9.38 8.44 24.44
C ASP A 242 -9.14 7.47 23.28
N VAL A 243 -8.86 8.01 22.09
CA VAL A 243 -8.50 7.18 20.92
C VAL A 243 -7.20 6.41 21.17
N ALA A 244 -6.16 7.06 21.71
CA ALA A 244 -4.87 6.41 21.99
C ALA A 244 -5.00 5.26 22.99
N LEU A 245 -5.90 5.37 23.97
CA LEU A 245 -6.16 4.36 24.99
C LEU A 245 -7.23 3.33 24.59
N ASP A 246 -7.90 3.52 23.47
CA ASP A 246 -8.89 2.57 22.96
C ASP A 246 -8.23 1.31 22.41
N GLN A 247 -8.82 0.15 22.65
CA GLN A 247 -8.35 -1.17 22.24
C GLN A 247 -6.81 -1.36 22.42
N PRO A 248 -6.24 -1.12 23.61
CA PRO A 248 -4.80 -1.11 23.82
C PRO A 248 -4.15 -2.47 23.49
N GLY A 249 -4.89 -3.56 23.66
CA GLY A 249 -4.45 -4.91 23.29
C GLY A 249 -4.19 -5.05 21.80
N ARG A 250 -5.05 -4.51 20.94
CA ARG A 250 -4.89 -4.54 19.47
C ARG A 250 -3.69 -3.72 19.01
N LYS A 251 -3.54 -2.52 19.58
CA LYS A 251 -2.39 -1.64 19.30
C LYS A 251 -1.08 -2.26 19.78
N LEU A 252 -1.07 -2.82 20.99
CA LEU A 252 0.09 -3.54 21.52
C LEU A 252 0.45 -4.75 20.65
N LEU A 253 -0.55 -5.54 20.22
CA LEU A 253 -0.31 -6.67 19.32
C LEU A 253 0.34 -6.21 18.02
N THR A 254 -0.11 -5.10 17.43
CA THR A 254 0.51 -4.53 16.21
C THR A 254 1.97 -4.16 16.44
N VAL A 255 2.31 -3.53 17.58
CA VAL A 255 3.70 -3.25 17.95
C VAL A 255 4.51 -4.55 18.11
N VAL A 256 3.97 -5.50 18.87
CA VAL A 256 4.62 -6.79 19.14
C VAL A 256 4.87 -7.57 17.85
N LEU A 257 3.91 -7.64 16.95
CA LEU A 257 4.07 -8.29 15.65
C LEU A 257 5.09 -7.57 14.77
N THR A 258 5.06 -6.22 14.75
CA THR A 258 5.97 -5.40 13.94
C THR A 258 7.43 -5.59 14.34
N VAL A 259 7.73 -5.62 15.63
CA VAL A 259 9.11 -5.80 16.11
C VAL A 259 9.44 -7.28 16.30
N GLY A 260 8.45 -8.08 16.71
CA GLY A 260 8.55 -9.52 16.97
C GLY A 260 8.95 -10.33 15.74
N ILE A 261 8.55 -9.92 14.51
CA ILE A 261 8.98 -10.58 13.27
C ILE A 261 10.51 -10.65 13.13
N THR A 262 11.24 -9.76 13.80
CA THR A 262 12.71 -9.72 13.87
C THR A 262 13.26 -10.33 15.16
N GLY A 263 12.42 -11.02 15.96
CA GLY A 263 12.77 -11.48 17.30
C GLY A 263 13.16 -10.34 18.22
N PHE A 264 12.58 -9.15 18.08
CA PHE A 264 12.90 -7.91 18.80
C PHE A 264 14.34 -7.40 18.60
N LEU A 265 15.17 -8.08 17.79
CA LEU A 265 16.57 -7.69 17.58
C LEU A 265 16.70 -6.35 16.85
N ALA A 266 15.71 -5.98 16.02
CA ALA A 266 15.65 -4.66 15.38
C ALA A 266 15.76 -3.50 16.38
N MET A 267 15.32 -3.69 17.63
CA MET A 267 15.43 -2.68 18.71
C MET A 267 16.88 -2.29 19.04
N ALA A 268 17.86 -3.11 18.68
CA ALA A 268 19.28 -2.78 18.85
C ALA A 268 19.82 -1.82 17.77
N SER A 269 19.02 -1.40 16.81
CA SER A 269 19.39 -0.41 15.78
C SER A 269 18.61 0.89 15.94
N PRO A 270 19.25 2.08 15.88
CA PRO A 270 18.56 3.35 15.87
C PRO A 270 17.58 3.53 14.68
N TRP A 271 17.75 2.78 13.59
CA TRP A 271 16.87 2.83 12.45
C TRP A 271 15.41 2.45 12.80
N ILE A 272 15.21 1.67 13.87
CA ILE A 272 13.88 1.29 14.35
C ILE A 272 13.02 2.48 14.80
N PHE A 273 13.65 3.59 15.22
CA PHE A 273 12.93 4.78 15.65
C PHE A 273 12.06 5.39 14.56
N LEU A 274 12.28 5.06 13.28
CA LEU A 274 11.41 5.45 12.19
C LEU A 274 9.99 4.86 12.31
N ALA A 275 9.86 3.72 12.97
CA ALA A 275 8.56 3.09 13.19
C ALA A 275 7.68 3.86 14.21
N LEU A 276 8.29 4.61 15.14
CA LEU A 276 7.57 5.30 16.21
C LEU A 276 6.56 6.32 15.69
N PRO A 277 6.92 7.31 14.86
CA PRO A 277 5.95 8.30 14.40
C PRO A 277 4.88 7.68 13.49
N ILE A 278 5.20 6.64 12.72
CA ILE A 278 4.24 5.93 11.88
C ILE A 278 3.18 5.22 12.75
N LEU A 279 3.62 4.46 13.76
CA LEU A 279 2.71 3.78 14.69
C LEU A 279 1.94 4.77 15.54
N ALA A 280 2.58 5.84 16.03
CA ALA A 280 1.92 6.88 16.81
C ALA A 280 0.78 7.53 16.01
N GLY A 281 1.04 7.95 14.77
CA GLY A 281 0.00 8.51 13.89
C GLY A 281 -1.17 7.56 13.70
N ARG A 282 -0.90 6.26 13.47
CA ARG A 282 -1.95 5.23 13.33
C ARG A 282 -2.80 5.07 14.60
N PHE A 283 -2.18 5.13 15.78
CA PHE A 283 -2.85 4.84 17.04
C PHE A 283 -3.65 6.02 17.61
N VAL A 284 -3.40 7.23 17.12
CA VAL A 284 -4.20 8.41 17.46
C VAL A 284 -5.28 8.73 16.42
N ALA A 285 -5.30 8.05 15.30
CA ALA A 285 -6.35 8.18 14.30
C ALA A 285 -7.60 7.42 14.75
N ASP A 286 -8.77 8.08 14.74
CA ASP A 286 -10.06 7.54 15.22
C ASP A 286 -10.71 6.63 14.17
N LYS A 287 -9.97 5.59 13.76
CA LYS A 287 -10.46 4.53 12.86
C LYS A 287 -9.75 3.22 13.20
N GLU A 288 -10.52 2.22 13.60
CA GLU A 288 -9.99 0.93 14.07
C GLU A 288 -9.13 0.18 13.06
N TYR A 289 -9.41 0.33 11.77
CA TYR A 289 -8.63 -0.33 10.72
C TYR A 289 -7.18 0.16 10.63
N TYR A 290 -6.84 1.33 11.18
CA TYR A 290 -5.44 1.76 11.30
C TYR A 290 -4.66 1.01 12.38
N TRP A 291 -5.34 0.50 13.43
CA TRP A 291 -4.68 -0.04 14.63
C TRP A 291 -4.16 -1.46 14.47
N GLY A 292 -4.68 -2.21 13.50
CA GLY A 292 -4.32 -3.61 13.24
C GLY A 292 -3.25 -3.79 12.16
N THR A 293 -3.10 -5.03 11.70
CA THR A 293 -2.12 -5.44 10.67
C THR A 293 -2.75 -5.77 9.32
N ASP A 294 -4.06 -5.59 9.19
CA ASP A 294 -4.88 -6.18 8.10
C ASP A 294 -4.79 -5.45 6.76
N TRP A 295 -4.44 -4.18 6.74
CA TRP A 295 -4.43 -3.34 5.54
C TRP A 295 -3.00 -3.00 5.09
N HIS A 296 -2.86 -2.15 4.11
CA HIS A 296 -1.58 -1.68 3.57
C HIS A 296 -0.69 -0.89 4.55
N TYR A 297 -1.22 -0.44 5.70
CA TYR A 297 -0.54 0.47 6.63
C TYR A 297 0.76 -0.08 7.24
N SER A 298 0.94 -1.40 7.26
CA SER A 298 2.16 -2.02 7.77
C SER A 298 3.25 -2.20 6.71
N LEU A 299 2.97 -1.92 5.43
CA LEU A 299 3.95 -2.07 4.34
C LEU A 299 5.21 -1.23 4.58
N VAL A 300 5.04 0.04 4.94
CA VAL A 300 6.16 0.97 5.18
C VAL A 300 7.03 0.57 6.39
N LEU A 301 6.46 -0.17 7.35
CA LEU A 301 7.18 -0.67 8.51
C LEU A 301 8.13 -1.82 8.17
N MET A 302 7.81 -2.63 7.16
CA MET A 302 8.60 -3.83 6.86
C MET A 302 10.04 -3.52 6.44
N PRO A 303 10.33 -2.64 5.46
CA PRO A 303 11.72 -2.29 5.16
C PRO A 303 12.43 -1.64 6.36
N ILE A 304 11.71 -0.87 7.20
CA ILE A 304 12.30 -0.26 8.40
C ILE A 304 12.79 -1.33 9.38
N VAL A 305 11.92 -2.28 9.76
CA VAL A 305 12.29 -3.27 10.77
C VAL A 305 13.31 -4.28 10.27
N PHE A 306 13.28 -4.64 8.97
CA PHE A 306 14.25 -5.57 8.41
C PHE A 306 15.62 -4.93 8.17
N ILE A 307 15.69 -3.66 7.79
CA ILE A 307 16.94 -2.90 7.76
C ILE A 307 17.50 -2.75 9.17
N ALA A 308 16.66 -2.45 10.16
CA ALA A 308 17.08 -2.38 11.56
C ALA A 308 17.61 -3.74 12.05
N LEU A 309 17.00 -4.86 11.66
CA LEU A 309 17.52 -6.20 11.93
C LEU A 309 18.91 -6.41 11.31
N ILE A 310 19.10 -6.08 10.03
CA ILE A 310 20.39 -6.23 9.34
C ILE A 310 21.46 -5.37 10.02
N ASP A 311 21.14 -4.10 10.34
CA ASP A 311 22.07 -3.21 11.04
C ASP A 311 22.41 -3.75 12.44
N ALA A 312 21.42 -4.22 13.20
CA ALA A 312 21.62 -4.82 14.51
C ALA A 312 22.52 -6.05 14.46
N MET A 313 22.28 -6.96 13.51
CA MET A 313 23.13 -8.17 13.34
C MET A 313 24.56 -7.85 12.88
N ASN A 314 24.76 -6.71 12.20
CA ASN A 314 26.07 -6.28 11.69
C ASN A 314 26.86 -5.45 12.72
N ARG A 315 26.25 -5.07 13.85
CA ARG A 315 26.88 -4.30 14.92
C ARG A 315 27.66 -5.19 15.89
N GLU A 316 28.69 -4.62 16.47
CA GLU A 316 29.35 -5.21 17.65
C GLU A 316 28.48 -4.99 18.89
N HIS A 317 28.17 -6.08 19.59
CA HIS A 317 27.42 -6.05 20.84
C HIS A 317 28.35 -6.28 22.03
N LYS A 318 28.28 -5.39 23.04
CA LYS A 318 29.10 -5.48 24.25
C LYS A 318 28.76 -6.73 25.07
N HIS A 319 27.48 -7.13 25.14
CA HIS A 319 27.04 -8.26 25.95
C HIS A 319 27.14 -9.58 25.17
N PRO A 320 27.79 -10.62 25.73
CA PRO A 320 27.97 -11.92 25.07
C PRO A 320 26.64 -12.57 24.65
N TRP A 321 25.61 -12.50 25.52
CA TRP A 321 24.30 -13.06 25.22
C TRP A 321 23.66 -12.39 23.99
N LEU A 322 23.79 -11.08 23.83
CA LEU A 322 23.22 -10.34 22.69
C LEU A 322 23.95 -10.69 21.39
N ARG A 323 25.28 -10.91 21.45
CA ARG A 323 26.05 -11.42 20.29
C ARG A 323 25.58 -12.80 19.87
N ALA A 324 25.38 -13.71 20.85
CA ALA A 324 24.88 -15.05 20.57
C ALA A 324 23.47 -15.01 19.98
N TYR A 325 22.60 -14.14 20.51
CA TYR A 325 21.24 -13.96 20.00
C TYR A 325 21.23 -13.35 18.60
N ALA A 326 22.02 -12.31 18.36
CA ALA A 326 22.14 -11.68 17.04
C ALA A 326 22.61 -12.67 15.96
N ALA A 327 23.46 -13.64 16.32
CA ALA A 327 23.87 -14.68 15.39
C ALA A 327 22.70 -15.56 14.89
N GLN A 328 21.63 -15.67 15.67
CA GLN A 328 20.41 -16.43 15.35
C GLN A 328 19.29 -15.58 14.72
N GLY A 329 19.45 -14.25 14.64
CA GLY A 329 18.40 -13.31 14.20
C GLY A 329 17.77 -13.67 12.86
N ALA A 330 18.55 -14.18 11.90
CA ALA A 330 18.04 -14.62 10.60
C ALA A 330 17.12 -15.86 10.71
N ALA A 331 17.49 -16.82 11.56
CA ALA A 331 16.68 -18.02 11.77
C ALA A 331 15.38 -17.70 12.51
N VAL A 332 15.45 -16.81 13.51
CA VAL A 332 14.27 -16.35 14.26
C VAL A 332 13.30 -15.62 13.35
N ALA A 333 13.79 -14.68 12.52
CA ALA A 333 12.95 -13.96 11.58
C ALA A 333 12.28 -14.89 10.56
N LEU A 334 13.04 -15.86 10.02
CA LEU A 334 12.50 -16.84 9.08
C LEU A 334 11.44 -17.74 9.73
N ALA A 335 11.69 -18.22 10.96
CA ALA A 335 10.74 -19.05 11.69
C ALA A 335 9.44 -18.28 11.99
N PHE A 336 9.54 -17.02 12.43
CA PHE A 336 8.38 -16.18 12.68
C PHE A 336 7.56 -15.97 11.38
N ALA A 337 8.22 -15.59 10.29
CA ALA A 337 7.57 -15.41 9.00
C ALA A 337 6.90 -16.72 8.52
N ALA A 338 7.54 -17.86 8.68
CA ALA A 338 6.99 -19.16 8.29
C ALA A 338 5.71 -19.50 9.08
N VAL A 339 5.70 -19.27 10.39
CA VAL A 339 4.50 -19.49 11.23
C VAL A 339 3.34 -18.59 10.77
N MET A 340 3.62 -17.34 10.43
CA MET A 340 2.60 -16.40 9.94
C MET A 340 1.99 -16.83 8.60
N GLN A 341 2.65 -17.73 7.82
CA GLN A 341 2.11 -18.18 6.53
C GLN A 341 0.86 -19.04 6.64
N LEU A 342 0.60 -19.67 7.79
CA LEU A 342 -0.55 -20.57 7.97
C LEU A 342 -1.90 -19.90 7.71
N GLN A 343 -1.98 -18.58 7.92
CA GLN A 343 -3.21 -17.79 7.74
C GLN A 343 -2.97 -16.54 6.85
N SER A 344 -1.91 -16.55 6.05
CA SER A 344 -1.52 -15.40 5.26
C SER A 344 -2.23 -15.35 3.89
N PRO A 345 -2.34 -14.17 3.27
CA PRO A 345 -2.90 -14.03 1.92
C PRO A 345 -2.24 -14.92 0.87
N LEU A 346 -0.92 -15.11 0.91
CA LEU A 346 -0.21 -15.99 -0.04
C LEU A 346 -0.63 -17.47 0.08
N SER A 347 -1.17 -17.90 1.22
CA SER A 347 -1.64 -19.27 1.39
C SER A 347 -2.75 -19.66 0.41
N VAL A 348 -3.47 -18.67 -0.11
CA VAL A 348 -4.53 -18.85 -1.13
C VAL A 348 -3.96 -19.51 -2.38
N LEU A 349 -2.74 -19.15 -2.81
CA LEU A 349 -2.13 -19.70 -4.02
C LEU A 349 -1.81 -21.22 -3.90
N GLY A 350 -1.70 -21.73 -2.68
CA GLY A 350 -1.48 -23.16 -2.44
C GLY A 350 -2.77 -23.99 -2.35
N LYS A 351 -3.94 -23.37 -2.39
CA LYS A 351 -5.23 -24.07 -2.26
C LYS A 351 -5.76 -24.46 -3.65
N PRO A 352 -6.02 -25.74 -3.95
CA PRO A 352 -6.60 -26.15 -5.23
C PRO A 352 -7.90 -25.41 -5.55
N SER A 353 -8.78 -25.19 -4.56
CA SER A 353 -10.04 -24.48 -4.72
C SER A 353 -9.93 -23.03 -5.23
N THR A 354 -8.73 -22.46 -5.12
CA THR A 354 -8.46 -21.11 -5.67
C THR A 354 -8.55 -21.10 -7.19
N TYR A 355 -8.28 -22.22 -7.83
CA TYR A 355 -8.27 -22.37 -9.29
C TYR A 355 -9.57 -22.97 -9.84
N ASP A 356 -10.50 -23.29 -8.95
CA ASP A 356 -11.82 -23.76 -9.37
C ASP A 356 -12.61 -22.62 -10.05
N PRO A 357 -13.44 -22.92 -11.05
CA PRO A 357 -14.33 -21.93 -11.67
C PRO A 357 -15.17 -21.22 -10.62
N ASN A 358 -15.15 -19.88 -10.63
CA ASN A 358 -16.05 -19.07 -9.81
C ASN A 358 -17.30 -18.69 -10.64
N PRO A 359 -18.48 -19.29 -10.40
CA PRO A 359 -19.69 -18.97 -11.14
C PRO A 359 -20.06 -17.49 -11.07
N ARG A 360 -19.86 -16.86 -9.90
CA ARG A 360 -20.11 -15.42 -9.73
C ARG A 360 -19.23 -14.56 -10.62
N ALA A 361 -17.96 -14.92 -10.79
CA ALA A 361 -17.05 -14.21 -11.70
C ALA A 361 -17.46 -14.34 -13.17
N VAL A 362 -18.14 -15.42 -13.55
CA VAL A 362 -18.73 -15.58 -14.90
C VAL A 362 -19.88 -14.60 -15.08
N SER A 363 -20.80 -14.54 -14.12
CA SER A 363 -21.97 -13.64 -14.15
C SER A 363 -21.56 -12.16 -14.04
N ALA A 364 -20.50 -11.84 -13.27
CA ALA A 364 -19.93 -10.50 -13.24
C ALA A 364 -19.43 -10.05 -14.63
N ARG A 365 -18.64 -10.90 -15.30
CA ARG A 365 -18.17 -10.60 -16.67
C ARG A 365 -19.30 -10.45 -17.66
N GLU A 366 -20.35 -11.28 -17.56
CA GLU A 366 -21.54 -11.14 -18.37
C GLU A 366 -22.21 -9.79 -18.14
N ALA A 367 -22.44 -9.39 -16.88
CA ALA A 367 -23.06 -8.12 -16.53
C ALA A 367 -22.25 -6.92 -17.06
N ILE A 368 -20.93 -6.93 -16.89
CA ILE A 368 -20.04 -5.89 -17.40
C ILE A 368 -20.07 -5.84 -18.93
N SER A 369 -20.11 -6.97 -19.62
CA SER A 369 -20.11 -7.03 -21.09
C SER A 369 -21.34 -6.41 -21.73
N LEU A 370 -22.44 -6.27 -20.98
CA LEU A 370 -23.68 -5.62 -21.43
C LEU A 370 -23.61 -4.09 -21.35
N VAL A 371 -22.57 -3.53 -20.72
CA VAL A 371 -22.32 -2.10 -20.67
C VAL A 371 -21.41 -1.71 -21.83
N PRO A 372 -21.83 -0.85 -22.75
CA PRO A 372 -20.99 -0.41 -23.86
C PRO A 372 -19.76 0.35 -23.37
N LYS A 373 -18.60 0.15 -24.02
CA LYS A 373 -17.39 0.90 -23.73
C LYS A 373 -17.65 2.41 -23.87
N GLY A 374 -17.10 3.19 -22.95
CA GLY A 374 -17.27 4.63 -22.89
C GLY A 374 -18.56 5.10 -22.22
N ALA A 375 -19.49 4.19 -21.91
CA ALA A 375 -20.71 4.56 -21.17
C ALA A 375 -20.36 4.96 -19.73
N SER A 376 -21.19 5.81 -19.14
CA SER A 376 -21.11 6.15 -17.71
C SER A 376 -21.83 5.10 -16.87
N VAL A 377 -21.17 4.67 -15.77
CA VAL A 377 -21.66 3.60 -14.90
C VAL A 377 -21.53 4.03 -13.45
N GLU A 378 -22.61 3.96 -12.69
CA GLU A 378 -22.56 4.03 -11.25
C GLU A 378 -22.55 2.62 -10.67
N THR A 379 -21.62 2.34 -9.75
CA THR A 379 -21.38 0.98 -9.27
C THR A 379 -20.91 0.94 -7.81
N ASP A 380 -20.84 -0.27 -7.27
CA ASP A 380 -20.30 -0.56 -5.94
C ASP A 380 -18.80 -0.89 -5.96
N ILE A 381 -18.22 -1.05 -4.75
CA ILE A 381 -16.81 -1.35 -4.57
C ILE A 381 -16.41 -2.67 -5.28
N GLY A 382 -17.31 -3.66 -5.32
CA GLY A 382 -17.03 -4.98 -5.88
C GLY A 382 -16.68 -4.99 -7.36
N LEU A 383 -17.18 -4.01 -8.12
CA LEU A 383 -17.10 -4.01 -9.58
C LEU A 383 -16.26 -2.86 -10.17
N MET A 384 -16.04 -1.78 -9.41
CA MET A 384 -15.45 -0.55 -9.97
C MET A 384 -14.08 -0.78 -10.62
N THR A 385 -13.21 -1.59 -10.02
CA THR A 385 -11.86 -1.87 -10.57
C THR A 385 -11.90 -2.64 -11.90
N HIS A 386 -13.03 -3.29 -12.23
CA HIS A 386 -13.23 -3.99 -13.49
C HIS A 386 -13.87 -3.11 -14.57
N LEU A 387 -14.34 -1.93 -14.19
CA LEU A 387 -15.08 -1.01 -15.07
C LEU A 387 -14.24 0.22 -15.45
N VAL A 388 -13.38 0.70 -14.56
CA VAL A 388 -12.65 1.99 -14.69
C VAL A 388 -11.87 2.11 -16.00
N THR A 389 -11.25 1.04 -16.48
CA THR A 389 -10.42 1.09 -17.70
C THR A 389 -11.24 1.48 -18.95
N ASP A 390 -12.46 0.96 -19.07
CA ASP A 390 -13.27 1.06 -20.31
C ASP A 390 -14.48 1.99 -20.17
N HIS A 391 -14.81 2.46 -18.95
CA HIS A 391 -16.05 3.20 -18.67
C HIS A 391 -15.77 4.44 -17.81
N LYS A 392 -16.69 5.40 -17.84
CA LYS A 392 -16.72 6.50 -16.89
C LYS A 392 -17.42 6.05 -15.62
N VAL A 393 -16.67 5.78 -14.56
CA VAL A 393 -17.19 5.12 -13.36
C VAL A 393 -17.39 6.09 -12.22
N TYR A 394 -18.55 6.01 -11.59
CA TYR A 394 -18.95 6.70 -10.38
C TYR A 394 -19.20 5.71 -9.24
N TRP A 395 -18.97 6.11 -8.02
CA TRP A 395 -19.31 5.30 -6.85
C TRP A 395 -20.67 5.70 -6.29
N LEU A 396 -21.50 4.70 -5.98
CA LEU A 396 -22.85 4.89 -5.42
C LEU A 396 -22.89 5.65 -4.09
N GLY A 397 -21.76 5.72 -3.36
CA GLY A 397 -21.65 6.47 -2.12
C GLY A 397 -21.24 7.94 -2.30
N THR A 398 -20.97 8.37 -3.52
CA THR A 398 -20.58 9.77 -3.81
C THR A 398 -21.84 10.61 -4.03
N ALA A 399 -21.95 11.71 -3.28
CA ALA A 399 -23.01 12.69 -3.49
C ALA A 399 -22.83 13.42 -4.85
N ASP A 400 -23.94 13.86 -5.41
CA ASP A 400 -23.98 14.69 -6.64
C ASP A 400 -23.41 14.02 -7.89
N ASN A 401 -23.40 12.67 -7.95
CA ASN A 401 -23.08 11.98 -9.18
C ASN A 401 -24.02 12.43 -10.30
N PRO A 402 -23.50 12.73 -11.51
CA PRO A 402 -24.34 12.95 -12.65
C PRO A 402 -25.16 11.68 -12.98
N ARG A 403 -26.34 11.85 -13.56
CA ARG A 403 -27.16 10.70 -14.00
C ARG A 403 -26.34 9.84 -14.95
N PRO A 404 -26.04 8.56 -14.58
CA PRO A 404 -25.27 7.67 -15.43
C PRO A 404 -26.13 7.03 -16.51
N ASP A 405 -25.48 6.46 -17.54
CA ASP A 405 -26.17 5.66 -18.55
C ASP A 405 -26.61 4.32 -17.99
N TYR A 406 -25.83 3.76 -17.05
CA TYR A 406 -26.04 2.47 -16.42
C TYR A 406 -25.81 2.53 -14.92
N VAL A 407 -26.51 1.65 -14.21
CA VAL A 407 -26.28 1.34 -12.80
C VAL A 407 -26.05 -0.16 -12.69
N LEU A 408 -24.91 -0.58 -12.12
CA LEU A 408 -24.53 -1.99 -12.01
C LEU A 408 -24.04 -2.30 -10.59
N PHE A 409 -24.70 -3.22 -9.90
CA PHE A 409 -24.40 -3.60 -8.53
C PHE A 409 -24.17 -5.09 -8.34
N ASP A 410 -23.30 -5.43 -7.40
CA ASP A 410 -23.12 -6.76 -6.81
C ASP A 410 -23.81 -6.84 -5.45
N THR A 411 -25.07 -7.28 -5.42
CA THR A 411 -25.85 -7.42 -4.19
C THR A 411 -25.34 -8.51 -3.26
N GLY A 412 -24.51 -9.42 -3.76
CA GLY A 412 -23.93 -10.53 -3.01
C GLY A 412 -22.52 -10.25 -2.47
N SER A 413 -21.98 -9.02 -2.66
CA SER A 413 -20.64 -8.64 -2.17
C SER A 413 -20.57 -8.47 -0.66
N GLY A 414 -21.72 -8.27 0.02
CA GLY A 414 -21.76 -7.93 1.45
C GLY A 414 -21.32 -6.50 1.77
N LEU A 415 -21.10 -5.65 0.75
CA LEU A 415 -20.59 -4.28 0.88
C LEU A 415 -21.70 -3.20 0.90
N GLY A 416 -22.95 -3.60 1.18
CA GLY A 416 -24.08 -2.66 1.30
C GLY A 416 -24.67 -2.19 -0.02
N SER A 417 -24.48 -2.95 -1.11
CA SER A 417 -25.03 -2.62 -2.42
C SER A 417 -26.56 -2.67 -2.44
N PRO A 418 -27.24 -1.76 -3.19
CA PRO A 418 -28.68 -1.80 -3.36
C PRO A 418 -29.14 -3.12 -3.99
N VAL A 419 -30.28 -3.67 -3.52
CA VAL A 419 -30.81 -4.93 -4.02
C VAL A 419 -31.49 -4.76 -5.39
N ASP A 420 -32.07 -3.59 -5.64
CA ASP A 420 -32.80 -3.27 -6.88
C ASP A 420 -32.17 -2.03 -7.54
N ALA A 421 -31.46 -2.27 -8.66
CA ALA A 421 -30.81 -1.21 -9.41
C ALA A 421 -31.80 -0.22 -10.05
N VAL A 422 -33.02 -0.68 -10.45
CA VAL A 422 -34.03 0.20 -11.04
C VAL A 422 -34.63 1.12 -9.97
N ALA A 423 -35.01 0.56 -8.81
CA ALA A 423 -35.58 1.35 -7.73
C ALA A 423 -34.53 2.37 -7.18
N TYR A 424 -33.29 1.95 -7.03
CA TYR A 424 -32.19 2.84 -6.64
C TYR A 424 -32.03 3.99 -7.63
N ALA A 425 -31.86 3.68 -8.91
CA ALA A 425 -31.60 4.65 -9.95
C ALA A 425 -32.76 5.65 -10.13
N GLN A 426 -34.02 5.18 -10.02
CA GLN A 426 -35.21 6.05 -10.03
C GLN A 426 -35.24 6.97 -8.81
N GLY A 427 -34.88 6.44 -7.62
CA GLY A 427 -34.88 7.22 -6.37
C GLY A 427 -33.82 8.32 -6.35
N ILE A 428 -32.62 8.04 -6.86
CA ILE A 428 -31.49 8.98 -6.83
C ILE A 428 -31.48 9.91 -8.03
N HIS A 429 -31.64 9.39 -9.24
CA HIS A 429 -31.46 10.14 -10.49
C HIS A 429 -32.78 10.50 -11.18
N GLY A 430 -33.92 9.97 -10.70
CA GLY A 430 -35.22 10.17 -11.35
C GLY A 430 -35.31 9.53 -12.73
N GLY A 431 -36.37 9.83 -13.45
CA GLY A 431 -36.58 9.37 -14.85
C GLY A 431 -36.95 7.89 -14.96
N ILE A 432 -36.90 7.36 -16.18
CA ILE A 432 -37.28 5.99 -16.49
C ILE A 432 -36.00 5.13 -16.59
N TRP A 433 -36.02 3.96 -15.97
CA TRP A 433 -34.97 2.98 -16.01
C TRP A 433 -35.50 1.61 -16.37
N LYS A 434 -34.73 0.85 -17.13
CA LYS A 434 -35.06 -0.48 -17.57
C LYS A 434 -34.11 -1.50 -16.99
N LEU A 435 -34.60 -2.55 -16.36
CA LEU A 435 -33.80 -3.70 -15.95
C LEU A 435 -33.22 -4.40 -17.19
N VAL A 436 -31.90 -4.57 -17.24
CA VAL A 436 -31.18 -5.26 -18.32
C VAL A 436 -30.78 -6.66 -17.90
N LEU A 437 -30.33 -6.83 -16.66
CA LEU A 437 -29.90 -8.10 -16.10
C LEU A 437 -30.22 -8.17 -14.61
N ALA A 438 -30.69 -9.35 -14.15
CA ALA A 438 -30.71 -9.75 -12.75
C ALA A 438 -30.30 -11.23 -12.69
N LYS A 439 -29.05 -11.50 -12.22
CA LYS A 439 -28.49 -12.85 -12.25
C LYS A 439 -27.39 -13.00 -11.18
N ASP A 440 -27.46 -14.05 -10.39
CA ASP A 440 -26.46 -14.45 -9.39
C ASP A 440 -26.02 -13.32 -8.43
N GLY A 441 -26.96 -12.43 -8.12
CA GLY A 441 -26.72 -11.27 -7.28
C GLY A 441 -26.20 -10.03 -8.02
N TYR A 442 -25.98 -10.08 -9.34
CA TYR A 442 -25.69 -8.90 -10.15
C TYR A 442 -26.98 -8.31 -10.71
N THR A 443 -27.12 -6.99 -10.59
CA THR A 443 -28.28 -6.25 -11.10
C THR A 443 -27.81 -5.07 -11.93
N LEU A 444 -28.27 -5.00 -13.19
CA LEU A 444 -27.91 -3.97 -14.17
C LEU A 444 -29.19 -3.26 -14.65
N ALA A 445 -29.24 -1.96 -14.49
CA ALA A 445 -30.28 -1.10 -15.05
C ALA A 445 -29.68 -0.08 -16.03
N LYS A 446 -30.48 0.25 -17.07
CA LYS A 446 -30.16 1.23 -18.11
C LYS A 446 -31.10 2.42 -18.06
N SER A 447 -30.58 3.63 -18.17
CA SER A 447 -31.34 4.87 -18.35
C SER A 447 -32.06 4.88 -19.70
N GLN A 448 -33.35 5.32 -19.74
CA GLN A 448 -34.12 5.53 -20.95
C GLN A 448 -34.26 7.01 -21.28
#